data_b6de95e497cba3f614c87c6419616f58
#
_entry.id   b6de95e497cba3f614c87c6419616f58
#
_cell.length_a   1.000
_cell.length_b   1.000
_cell.length_c   1.000
_cell.angle_alpha   90.00
_cell.angle_beta   90.00
_cell.angle_gamma   90.00
#
_symmetry.space_group_name_H-M   'P 1'
#
loop_
_entity.id
_entity.type
_entity.pdbx_description
1 polymer ?
#
loop_
_entity_poly.entity_id
_entity_poly.type
_entity_poly.pdbx_seq_one_letter_code
_entity_poly.pdbx_strand_id
1 'polypeptide(L)'
;MKEEDEKQEPEYKKEEDGTEKEEIRRQEEKQERKQQKEEQKALEVNPVKAGSKERPLVQNIHYFIKWTIISVTIGILVGLAGCVFGHGVSFATELWQEYDWTVYLMPAAGLLIVWLYQVGHEEKNRGTDLVLESVSAHKEIPIITAPLIFISSILSHMVSASAGREGAALQLGGAMGNLTGKIMRLDERDRKIAIMCGMSACFSALFGTPLAAGIFSLEVVSIGVMYYAALVPCLFSSFIGAAIAGTLGLEAEHYEIGLVPGFDF
;
A
#
# COMPACT_ATOMS: atom_id res chain seq x y z
N MET A 1 32.69 53.16 26.70
CA MET A 1 33.77 52.24 27.00
C MET A 1 33.16 51.07 27.76
N LYS A 2 32.71 50.07 27.05
CA LYS A 2 32.39 48.73 27.54
C LYS A 2 32.78 47.81 26.39
N GLU A 3 33.81 47.01 26.66
CA GLU A 3 34.47 46.08 25.75
C GLU A 3 33.60 44.92 25.44
N GLU A 4 33.70 44.52 24.15
CA GLU A 4 33.19 43.31 23.55
C GLU A 4 34.00 42.13 24.10
N ASP A 5 33.39 41.26 24.90
CA ASP A 5 33.88 39.90 25.14
C ASP A 5 33.29 38.94 24.10
N GLU A 6 33.95 38.87 22.97
CA GLU A 6 33.74 37.84 21.95
C GLU A 6 34.36 36.53 22.48
N LYS A 7 33.53 35.64 23.03
CA LYS A 7 33.98 34.30 23.46
C LYS A 7 34.32 33.47 22.22
N GLN A 8 35.60 33.41 21.91
CA GLN A 8 36.15 32.42 20.96
C GLN A 8 35.94 31.03 21.57
N GLU A 9 35.04 30.23 20.98
CA GLU A 9 34.99 28.80 21.24
C GLU A 9 36.30 28.15 20.79
N PRO A 10 36.92 27.30 21.61
CA PRO A 10 38.24 26.74 21.35
C PRO A 10 38.17 25.79 20.11
N GLU A 11 39.09 25.99 19.22
CA GLU A 11 39.22 25.34 17.89
C GLU A 11 39.21 23.79 17.96
N TYR A 12 39.67 23.22 19.08
CA TYR A 12 39.66 21.77 19.31
C TYR A 12 38.24 21.15 19.41
N LYS A 13 37.24 21.92 19.90
CA LYS A 13 35.83 21.44 19.92
C LYS A 13 35.21 21.34 18.54
N LYS A 14 35.69 22.14 17.58
CA LYS A 14 35.22 22.06 16.19
C LYS A 14 35.81 20.87 15.43
N GLU A 15 37.04 20.45 15.79
CA GLU A 15 37.67 19.27 15.22
C GLU A 15 37.08 17.94 15.73
N GLU A 16 36.74 17.88 17.06
CA GLU A 16 36.07 16.71 17.64
C GLU A 16 34.64 16.54 17.07
N ASP A 17 33.85 17.61 16.92
CA ASP A 17 32.50 17.56 16.33
C ASP A 17 32.56 17.20 14.84
N GLY A 18 33.62 17.58 14.12
CA GLY A 18 33.86 17.20 12.72
C GLY A 18 34.19 15.72 12.54
N THR A 19 35.01 15.17 13.41
CA THR A 19 35.40 13.73 13.39
C THR A 19 34.25 12.81 13.80
N GLU A 20 33.47 13.20 14.80
CA GLU A 20 32.30 12.42 15.24
C GLU A 20 31.20 12.38 14.16
N LYS A 21 30.94 13.50 13.49
CA LYS A 21 30.01 13.58 12.34
C LYS A 21 30.46 12.75 11.15
N GLU A 22 31.77 12.71 10.88
CA GLU A 22 32.31 11.85 9.81
C GLU A 22 32.22 10.37 10.15
N GLU A 23 32.42 9.98 11.42
CA GLU A 23 32.27 8.59 11.86
C GLU A 23 30.81 8.14 11.80
N ILE A 24 29.86 8.98 12.23
CA ILE A 24 28.42 8.71 12.11
C ILE A 24 28.04 8.51 10.64
N ARG A 25 28.48 9.44 9.77
CA ARG A 25 28.20 9.33 8.31
C ARG A 25 28.79 8.07 7.70
N ARG A 26 29.99 7.67 8.10
CA ARG A 26 30.62 6.40 7.66
C ARG A 26 29.91 5.15 8.19
N GLN A 27 29.30 5.24 9.36
CA GLN A 27 28.48 4.15 9.91
C GLN A 27 27.14 4.05 9.18
N GLU A 28 26.50 5.17 8.89
CA GLU A 28 25.27 5.22 8.09
C GLU A 28 25.51 4.67 6.66
N GLU A 29 26.56 5.12 5.97
CA GLU A 29 26.93 4.58 4.65
C GLU A 29 27.24 3.07 4.68
N LYS A 30 27.83 2.58 5.77
CA LYS A 30 28.08 1.13 5.94
C LYS A 30 26.78 0.37 6.19
N GLN A 31 25.84 0.94 6.92
CA GLN A 31 24.54 0.33 7.15
C GLN A 31 23.70 0.32 5.87
N GLU A 32 23.67 1.43 5.13
CA GLU A 32 22.99 1.50 3.83
C GLU A 32 23.57 0.51 2.81
N ARG A 33 24.91 0.38 2.73
CA ARG A 33 25.56 -0.62 1.88
C ARG A 33 25.29 -2.05 2.31
N LYS A 34 25.11 -2.29 3.62
CA LYS A 34 24.70 -3.62 4.11
C LYS A 34 23.25 -3.91 3.77
N GLN A 35 22.37 -2.95 3.96
CA GLN A 35 20.96 -3.06 3.58
C GLN A 35 20.80 -3.26 2.07
N GLN A 36 21.50 -2.49 1.24
CA GLN A 36 21.50 -2.68 -0.22
C GLN A 36 22.05 -4.04 -0.64
N LYS A 37 23.08 -4.56 0.04
CA LYS A 37 23.61 -5.90 -0.23
C LYS A 37 22.70 -7.03 0.26
N GLU A 38 21.98 -6.83 1.35
CA GLU A 38 20.96 -7.77 1.81
C GLU A 38 19.73 -7.74 0.93
N GLU A 39 19.35 -6.55 0.47
CA GLU A 39 18.29 -6.34 -0.50
C GLU A 39 18.65 -6.92 -1.88
N GLN A 40 19.87 -6.70 -2.37
CA GLN A 40 20.38 -7.37 -3.56
C GLN A 40 20.47 -8.90 -3.39
N LYS A 41 20.92 -9.40 -2.24
CA LYS A 41 20.88 -10.82 -1.94
C LYS A 41 19.47 -11.38 -1.85
N ALA A 42 18.55 -10.64 -1.28
CA ALA A 42 17.13 -11.01 -1.27
C ALA A 42 16.52 -11.01 -2.69
N LEU A 43 16.99 -10.13 -3.57
CA LEU A 43 16.67 -10.09 -4.99
C LEU A 43 17.38 -11.21 -5.78
N GLU A 44 18.65 -11.52 -5.46
CA GLU A 44 19.41 -12.61 -6.08
C GLU A 44 18.98 -14.01 -5.61
N VAL A 45 18.34 -14.13 -4.44
CA VAL A 45 17.78 -15.41 -3.95
C VAL A 45 16.62 -15.91 -4.83
N ASN A 46 16.24 -15.15 -5.89
CA ASN A 46 15.44 -15.68 -6.99
C ASN A 46 15.85 -15.16 -8.37
N PRO A 47 16.96 -15.53 -8.93
CA PRO A 47 16.87 -15.87 -10.32
C PRO A 47 15.88 -17.05 -10.32
N VAL A 48 14.71 -16.89 -10.91
CA VAL A 48 14.12 -18.00 -11.65
C VAL A 48 15.33 -18.65 -12.27
N LYS A 49 15.72 -19.83 -11.78
CA LYS A 49 16.78 -20.61 -12.41
C LYS A 49 16.31 -20.74 -13.84
N ALA A 50 16.83 -19.86 -14.68
CA ALA A 50 16.82 -19.96 -16.11
C ALA A 50 17.78 -21.11 -16.48
N GLY A 51 17.55 -22.24 -15.87
CA GLY A 51 18.07 -23.55 -16.16
C GLY A 51 16.87 -24.29 -16.68
N SER A 52 16.64 -24.13 -17.95
CA SER A 52 15.78 -24.86 -18.84
C SER A 52 15.74 -26.38 -18.55
N LYS A 53 15.03 -26.77 -17.50
CA LYS A 53 14.22 -27.94 -17.53
C LYS A 53 12.83 -27.46 -17.91
N GLU A 54 12.46 -27.61 -19.18
CA GLU A 54 11.09 -27.38 -19.63
C GLU A 54 10.19 -28.07 -18.62
N ARG A 55 9.48 -27.24 -17.83
CA ARG A 55 8.47 -27.79 -16.94
C ARG A 55 7.47 -28.47 -17.87
N PRO A 56 7.10 -29.72 -17.65
CA PRO A 56 6.16 -30.40 -18.52
C PRO A 56 4.91 -29.50 -18.64
N LEU A 57 4.38 -29.36 -19.83
CA LEU A 57 3.20 -28.51 -20.16
C LEU A 57 2.10 -28.64 -19.11
N VAL A 58 1.90 -29.84 -18.59
CA VAL A 58 0.93 -30.15 -17.51
C VAL A 58 1.19 -29.37 -16.23
N GLN A 59 2.45 -29.14 -15.83
CA GLN A 59 2.78 -28.37 -14.62
C GLN A 59 2.48 -26.87 -14.83
N ASN A 60 2.71 -26.35 -16.02
CA ASN A 60 2.39 -24.95 -16.33
C ASN A 60 0.88 -24.73 -16.36
N ILE A 61 0.11 -25.67 -16.91
CA ILE A 61 -1.36 -25.62 -16.94
C ILE A 61 -1.91 -25.68 -15.50
N HIS A 62 -1.41 -26.60 -14.69
CA HIS A 62 -1.84 -26.71 -13.29
C HIS A 62 -1.54 -25.43 -12.48
N TYR A 63 -0.38 -24.85 -12.67
CA TYR A 63 0.00 -23.57 -12.05
C TYR A 63 -0.93 -22.44 -12.51
N PHE A 64 -1.23 -22.36 -13.80
CA PHE A 64 -2.13 -21.36 -14.35
C PHE A 64 -3.55 -21.51 -13.79
N ILE A 65 -4.10 -22.72 -13.76
CA ILE A 65 -5.45 -22.98 -13.19
C ILE A 65 -5.47 -22.63 -11.69
N LYS A 66 -4.46 -23.03 -10.92
CA LYS A 66 -4.34 -22.71 -9.50
C LYS A 66 -4.43 -21.18 -9.30
N TRP A 67 -3.62 -20.43 -10.03
CA TRP A 67 -3.57 -18.97 -9.88
C TRP A 67 -4.82 -18.28 -10.40
N THR A 68 -5.46 -18.81 -11.43
CA THR A 68 -6.75 -18.29 -11.91
C THR A 68 -7.81 -18.41 -10.80
N ILE A 69 -7.94 -19.57 -10.17
CA ILE A 69 -8.92 -19.80 -9.08
C ILE A 69 -8.61 -18.86 -7.88
N ILE A 70 -7.35 -18.77 -7.47
CA ILE A 70 -6.94 -17.90 -6.37
C ILE A 70 -7.26 -16.43 -6.67
N SER A 71 -6.89 -15.95 -7.86
CA SER A 71 -7.12 -14.57 -8.29
C SER A 71 -8.59 -14.23 -8.38
N VAL A 72 -9.41 -15.14 -8.90
CA VAL A 72 -10.88 -14.99 -8.93
C VAL A 72 -11.43 -14.88 -7.52
N THR A 73 -11.03 -15.77 -6.63
CA THR A 73 -11.49 -15.75 -5.22
C THR A 73 -11.10 -14.44 -4.52
N ILE A 74 -9.84 -14.01 -4.66
CA ILE A 74 -9.36 -12.75 -4.10
C ILE A 74 -10.09 -11.57 -4.74
N GLY A 75 -10.23 -11.55 -6.07
CA GLY A 75 -10.93 -10.51 -6.81
C GLY A 75 -12.36 -10.33 -6.33
N ILE A 76 -13.08 -11.42 -6.08
CA ILE A 76 -14.46 -11.38 -5.57
C ILE A 76 -14.48 -10.85 -4.12
N LEU A 77 -13.73 -11.44 -3.22
CA LEU A 77 -13.77 -11.07 -1.80
C LEU A 77 -13.29 -9.64 -1.57
N VAL A 78 -12.17 -9.29 -2.18
CA VAL A 78 -11.58 -7.95 -2.00
C VAL A 78 -12.31 -6.90 -2.84
N GLY A 79 -12.80 -7.26 -4.01
CA GLY A 79 -13.66 -6.38 -4.83
C GLY A 79 -14.95 -5.99 -4.10
N LEU A 80 -15.62 -6.96 -3.44
CA LEU A 80 -16.78 -6.69 -2.59
C LEU A 80 -16.42 -5.76 -1.42
N ALA A 81 -15.32 -6.04 -0.70
CA ALA A 81 -14.88 -5.19 0.39
C ALA A 81 -14.50 -3.77 -0.07
N GLY A 82 -13.81 -3.66 -1.21
CA GLY A 82 -13.48 -2.38 -1.84
C GLY A 82 -14.72 -1.61 -2.27
N CYS A 83 -15.73 -2.30 -2.79
CA CYS A 83 -17.01 -1.70 -3.16
C CYS A 83 -17.74 -1.15 -1.91
N VAL A 84 -17.85 -1.93 -0.84
CA VAL A 84 -18.46 -1.47 0.43
C VAL A 84 -17.68 -0.28 1.01
N PHE A 85 -16.34 -0.33 0.93
CA PHE A 85 -15.48 0.77 1.34
C PHE A 85 -15.73 2.04 0.50
N GLY A 86 -15.80 1.90 -0.82
CA GLY A 86 -16.07 3.00 -1.73
C GLY A 86 -17.41 3.68 -1.43
N HIS A 87 -18.49 2.91 -1.30
CA HIS A 87 -19.79 3.44 -0.90
C HIS A 87 -19.77 4.10 0.48
N GLY A 88 -19.03 3.52 1.44
CA GLY A 88 -18.86 4.12 2.77
C GLY A 88 -18.16 5.48 2.73
N VAL A 89 -17.12 5.62 1.91
CA VAL A 89 -16.40 6.89 1.70
C VAL A 89 -17.28 7.89 0.96
N SER A 90 -18.01 7.48 -0.08
CA SER A 90 -18.93 8.35 -0.81
C SER A 90 -20.03 8.89 0.11
N PHE A 91 -20.65 8.00 0.89
CA PHE A 91 -21.65 8.39 1.90
C PHE A 91 -21.08 9.39 2.93
N ALA A 92 -19.87 9.13 3.43
CA ALA A 92 -19.22 10.05 4.37
C ALA A 92 -18.94 11.43 3.75
N THR A 93 -18.54 11.44 2.48
CA THR A 93 -18.29 12.69 1.72
C THR A 93 -19.59 13.47 1.46
N GLU A 94 -20.66 12.80 1.07
CA GLU A 94 -21.98 13.41 0.90
C GLU A 94 -22.50 14.02 2.21
N LEU A 95 -22.30 13.31 3.32
CA LEU A 95 -22.73 13.76 4.64
C LEU A 95 -22.06 15.08 5.05
N TRP A 96 -20.74 15.20 4.86
CA TRP A 96 -20.07 16.46 5.20
C TRP A 96 -20.41 17.58 4.19
N GLN A 97 -20.70 17.27 2.95
CA GLN A 97 -21.17 18.28 1.97
C GLN A 97 -22.54 18.83 2.32
N GLU A 98 -23.40 18.00 2.94
CA GLU A 98 -24.70 18.44 3.41
C GLU A 98 -24.63 19.21 4.74
N TYR A 99 -23.67 18.84 5.60
CA TYR A 99 -23.52 19.38 6.96
C TYR A 99 -22.12 19.96 7.19
N ASP A 100 -21.83 21.15 6.70
CA ASP A 100 -20.52 21.83 6.81
C ASP A 100 -19.95 21.89 8.23
N TRP A 101 -20.84 21.87 9.26
CA TRP A 101 -20.41 21.92 10.66
C TRP A 101 -19.66 20.66 11.12
N THR A 102 -19.73 19.56 10.37
CA THR A 102 -19.02 18.31 10.71
C THR A 102 -17.50 18.50 10.78
N VAL A 103 -16.95 19.50 10.09
CA VAL A 103 -15.52 19.85 10.16
C VAL A 103 -15.07 20.18 11.60
N TYR A 104 -15.95 20.75 12.42
CA TYR A 104 -15.62 21.05 13.82
C TYR A 104 -15.50 19.79 14.70
N LEU A 105 -15.98 18.64 14.22
CA LEU A 105 -15.80 17.34 14.87
C LEU A 105 -14.45 16.70 14.57
N MET A 106 -13.62 17.28 13.71
CA MET A 106 -12.30 16.74 13.33
C MET A 106 -11.42 16.36 14.54
N PRO A 107 -11.29 17.19 15.60
CA PRO A 107 -10.51 16.79 16.77
C PRO A 107 -11.09 15.57 17.49
N ALA A 108 -12.44 15.47 17.58
CA ALA A 108 -13.10 14.33 18.21
C ALA A 108 -12.92 13.04 17.38
N ALA A 109 -13.05 13.14 16.05
CA ALA A 109 -12.79 12.03 15.13
C ALA A 109 -11.33 11.58 15.21
N GLY A 110 -10.38 12.51 15.27
CA GLY A 110 -8.95 12.18 15.46
C GLY A 110 -8.69 11.42 16.75
N LEU A 111 -9.25 11.86 17.87
CA LEU A 111 -9.15 11.16 19.16
C LEU A 111 -9.78 9.76 19.08
N LEU A 112 -10.92 9.62 18.44
CA LEU A 112 -11.59 8.33 18.25
C LEU A 112 -10.74 7.38 17.40
N ILE A 113 -10.14 7.87 16.32
CA ILE A 113 -9.23 7.07 15.47
C ILE A 113 -8.03 6.60 16.30
N VAL A 114 -7.37 7.49 17.04
CA VAL A 114 -6.25 7.11 17.91
C VAL A 114 -6.67 6.05 18.92
N TRP A 115 -7.83 6.23 19.56
CA TRP A 115 -8.36 5.25 20.49
C TRP A 115 -8.64 3.89 19.84
N LEU A 116 -9.21 3.87 18.62
CA LEU A 116 -9.43 2.63 17.85
C LEU A 116 -8.11 1.89 17.57
N TYR A 117 -7.05 2.62 17.18
CA TYR A 117 -5.74 2.02 16.95
C TYR A 117 -5.09 1.51 18.24
N GLN A 118 -5.30 2.18 19.39
CA GLN A 118 -4.83 1.71 20.69
C GLN A 118 -5.55 0.42 21.11
N VAL A 119 -6.88 0.38 20.99
CA VAL A 119 -7.67 -0.83 21.28
C VAL A 119 -7.30 -1.99 20.36
N GLY A 120 -7.00 -1.69 19.08
CA GLY A 120 -6.52 -2.67 18.11
C GLY A 120 -5.07 -3.13 18.32
N HIS A 121 -4.34 -2.58 19.29
CA HIS A 121 -2.90 -2.82 19.53
C HIS A 121 -2.03 -2.54 18.29
N GLU A 122 -2.48 -1.62 17.44
CA GLU A 122 -1.83 -1.22 16.19
C GLU A 122 -1.23 0.21 16.27
N GLU A 123 -0.79 0.63 17.45
CA GLU A 123 -0.24 1.97 17.71
C GLU A 123 0.99 2.30 16.84
N LYS A 124 1.71 1.27 16.41
CA LYS A 124 2.89 1.38 15.53
C LYS A 124 2.57 1.08 14.06
N ASN A 125 1.28 1.16 13.69
CA ASN A 125 0.90 0.95 12.31
C ASN A 125 1.58 2.00 11.41
N ARG A 126 2.40 1.51 10.47
CA ARG A 126 3.14 2.36 9.54
C ARG A 126 2.34 2.70 8.27
N GLY A 127 1.05 2.53 8.32
CA GLY A 127 0.21 2.79 7.16
C GLY A 127 0.52 1.86 6.00
N THR A 128 0.62 2.43 4.80
CA THR A 128 0.90 1.67 3.56
C THR A 128 2.22 0.90 3.62
N ASP A 129 3.23 1.43 4.32
CA ASP A 129 4.54 0.80 4.45
C ASP A 129 4.46 -0.60 5.07
N LEU A 130 3.51 -0.84 6.00
CA LEU A 130 3.30 -2.16 6.58
C LEU A 130 2.97 -3.22 5.51
N VAL A 131 2.14 -2.86 4.54
CA VAL A 131 1.75 -3.79 3.47
C VAL A 131 2.90 -4.00 2.49
N LEU A 132 3.62 -2.93 2.14
CA LEU A 132 4.78 -2.99 1.27
C LEU A 132 5.92 -3.81 1.91
N GLU A 133 6.19 -3.59 3.19
CA GLU A 133 7.15 -4.39 3.97
C GLU A 133 6.74 -5.87 4.07
N SER A 134 5.45 -6.18 4.11
CA SER A 134 5.01 -7.58 4.18
C SER A 134 5.30 -8.36 2.90
N VAL A 135 5.26 -7.70 1.76
CA VAL A 135 5.62 -8.31 0.48
C VAL A 135 7.14 -8.41 0.33
N SER A 136 7.88 -7.36 0.69
CA SER A 136 9.34 -7.30 0.55
C SER A 136 10.08 -8.05 1.68
N ALA A 137 9.75 -7.78 2.95
CA ALA A 137 10.50 -8.19 4.13
C ALA A 137 9.83 -9.28 4.98
N HIS A 138 8.82 -10.00 4.47
CA HIS A 138 8.12 -11.10 5.17
C HIS A 138 7.45 -10.70 6.49
N LYS A 139 7.05 -9.44 6.62
CA LYS A 139 6.36 -8.96 7.82
C LYS A 139 4.89 -9.39 7.79
N GLU A 140 4.39 -9.84 8.92
CA GLU A 140 2.98 -10.23 9.00
C GLU A 140 2.07 -9.01 9.06
N ILE A 141 0.97 -9.03 8.29
CA ILE A 141 -0.11 -8.05 8.39
C ILE A 141 -1.13 -8.59 9.39
N PRO A 142 -1.38 -7.89 10.51
CA PRO A 142 -2.43 -8.25 11.45
C PRO A 142 -3.82 -8.18 10.80
N ILE A 143 -4.70 -9.10 11.17
CA ILE A 143 -6.06 -9.17 10.59
C ILE A 143 -6.88 -7.94 10.96
N ILE A 144 -6.63 -7.36 12.13
CA ILE A 144 -7.31 -6.16 12.64
C ILE A 144 -7.03 -4.91 11.80
N THR A 145 -5.96 -4.91 11.02
CA THR A 145 -5.56 -3.76 10.16
C THR A 145 -6.67 -3.40 9.15
N ALA A 146 -7.32 -4.39 8.54
CA ALA A 146 -8.37 -4.15 7.55
C ALA A 146 -9.58 -3.38 8.12
N PRO A 147 -10.23 -3.82 9.22
CA PRO A 147 -11.35 -3.08 9.81
C PRO A 147 -10.93 -1.73 10.40
N LEU A 148 -9.72 -1.60 10.94
CA LEU A 148 -9.23 -0.32 11.46
C LEU A 148 -9.12 0.73 10.35
N ILE A 149 -8.50 0.38 9.22
CA ILE A 149 -8.36 1.27 8.08
C ILE A 149 -9.70 1.63 7.48
N PHE A 150 -10.58 0.64 7.36
CA PHE A 150 -11.93 0.84 6.86
C PHE A 150 -12.68 1.90 7.68
N ILE A 151 -12.75 1.73 9.00
CA ILE A 151 -13.47 2.64 9.90
C ILE A 151 -12.78 4.00 9.98
N SER A 152 -11.46 4.04 10.15
CA SER A 152 -10.72 5.31 10.29
C SER A 152 -10.80 6.16 9.03
N SER A 153 -10.76 5.55 7.84
CA SER A 153 -10.90 6.28 6.57
C SER A 153 -12.29 6.89 6.41
N ILE A 154 -13.35 6.14 6.71
CA ILE A 154 -14.73 6.66 6.67
C ILE A 154 -14.90 7.81 7.66
N LEU A 155 -14.41 7.66 8.91
CA LEU A 155 -14.45 8.73 9.91
C LEU A 155 -13.70 9.98 9.46
N SER A 156 -12.54 9.82 8.83
CA SER A 156 -11.77 10.94 8.30
C SER A 156 -12.52 11.70 7.20
N HIS A 157 -13.15 10.99 6.27
CA HIS A 157 -13.93 11.62 5.20
C HIS A 157 -15.20 12.30 5.72
N MET A 158 -15.84 11.72 6.76
CA MET A 158 -17.04 12.29 7.37
C MET A 158 -16.81 13.67 8.00
N VAL A 159 -15.58 13.97 8.44
CA VAL A 159 -15.21 15.26 9.05
C VAL A 159 -14.40 16.13 8.09
N SER A 160 -14.47 15.90 6.78
CA SER A 160 -13.74 16.67 5.76
C SER A 160 -12.23 16.66 5.92
N ALA A 161 -11.65 15.61 6.52
CA ALA A 161 -10.21 15.50 6.59
C ALA A 161 -9.64 15.21 5.19
N SER A 162 -8.57 15.93 4.82
CA SER A 162 -7.86 15.70 3.56
C SER A 162 -7.05 14.40 3.61
N ALA A 163 -7.75 13.27 3.53
CA ALA A 163 -7.16 11.93 3.56
C ALA A 163 -7.32 11.27 2.19
N GLY A 164 -6.20 10.73 1.65
CA GLY A 164 -6.22 10.00 0.39
C GLY A 164 -6.85 8.60 0.55
N ARG A 165 -7.59 8.18 -0.48
CA ARG A 165 -8.21 6.84 -0.53
C ARG A 165 -7.25 5.77 -1.04
N GLU A 166 -6.18 6.18 -1.75
CA GLU A 166 -5.23 5.30 -2.39
C GLU A 166 -4.49 4.41 -1.38
N GLY A 167 -3.92 5.03 -0.34
CA GLY A 167 -3.24 4.31 0.72
C GLY A 167 -4.16 3.37 1.50
N ALA A 168 -5.39 3.80 1.77
CA ALA A 168 -6.39 2.97 2.42
C ALA A 168 -6.80 1.77 1.56
N ALA A 169 -6.95 1.96 0.24
CA ALA A 169 -7.23 0.89 -0.72
C ALA A 169 -6.14 -0.18 -0.74
N LEU A 170 -4.87 0.24 -0.77
CA LEU A 170 -3.73 -0.67 -0.75
C LEU A 170 -3.66 -1.46 0.56
N GLN A 171 -3.85 -0.79 1.69
CA GLN A 171 -3.80 -1.43 3.00
C GLN A 171 -4.97 -2.40 3.20
N LEU A 172 -6.19 -1.98 2.88
CA LEU A 172 -7.39 -2.83 2.97
C LEU A 172 -7.24 -4.04 2.04
N GLY A 173 -6.91 -3.80 0.78
CA GLY A 173 -6.71 -4.83 -0.22
C GLY A 173 -5.60 -5.80 0.14
N GLY A 174 -4.44 -5.29 0.56
CA GLY A 174 -3.31 -6.10 0.97
C GLY A 174 -3.58 -6.93 2.22
N ALA A 175 -4.24 -6.35 3.24
CA ALA A 175 -4.63 -7.08 4.45
C ALA A 175 -5.64 -8.21 4.15
N MET A 176 -6.63 -7.95 3.30
CA MET A 176 -7.60 -8.97 2.89
C MET A 176 -6.98 -10.01 1.96
N GLY A 177 -6.07 -9.63 1.07
CA GLY A 177 -5.30 -10.57 0.25
C GLY A 177 -4.45 -11.50 1.10
N ASN A 178 -3.77 -10.97 2.14
CA ASN A 178 -3.04 -11.75 3.13
C ASN A 178 -3.94 -12.71 3.92
N LEU A 179 -5.11 -12.23 4.37
CA LEU A 179 -6.08 -13.06 5.08
C LEU A 179 -6.58 -14.20 4.20
N THR A 180 -6.96 -13.91 2.95
CA THR A 180 -7.40 -14.91 1.99
C THR A 180 -6.29 -15.93 1.72
N GLY A 181 -5.05 -15.48 1.57
CA GLY A 181 -3.88 -16.35 1.42
C GLY A 181 -3.65 -17.26 2.63
N LYS A 182 -3.85 -16.75 3.85
CA LYS A 182 -3.78 -17.56 5.09
C LYS A 182 -4.90 -18.63 5.14
N ILE A 183 -6.12 -18.25 4.81
CA ILE A 183 -7.28 -19.18 4.79
C ILE A 183 -7.06 -20.28 3.75
N MET A 184 -6.54 -19.94 2.58
CA MET A 184 -6.21 -20.90 1.51
C MET A 184 -4.92 -21.70 1.80
N ARG A 185 -4.25 -21.45 2.93
CA ARG A 185 -2.98 -22.11 3.33
C ARG A 185 -1.89 -22.00 2.27
N LEU A 186 -1.78 -20.82 1.65
CA LEU A 186 -0.73 -20.54 0.69
C LEU A 186 0.63 -20.46 1.40
N ASP A 187 1.68 -20.91 0.72
CA ASP A 187 3.04 -20.71 1.19
C ASP A 187 3.44 -19.21 1.19
N GLU A 188 4.57 -18.88 1.77
CA GLU A 188 4.99 -17.48 1.90
C GLU A 188 5.15 -16.76 0.55
N ARG A 189 5.60 -17.47 -0.49
CA ARG A 189 5.78 -16.89 -1.83
C ARG A 189 4.44 -16.63 -2.49
N ASP A 190 3.54 -17.59 -2.44
CA ASP A 190 2.20 -17.49 -2.98
C ASP A 190 1.38 -16.43 -2.21
N ARG A 191 1.61 -16.30 -0.90
CA ARG A 191 0.97 -15.28 -0.07
C ARG A 191 1.36 -13.85 -0.47
N LYS A 192 2.61 -13.61 -0.88
CA LYS A 192 3.02 -12.32 -1.44
C LYS A 192 2.23 -11.96 -2.69
N ILE A 193 2.04 -12.93 -3.59
CA ILE A 193 1.22 -12.73 -4.79
C ILE A 193 -0.25 -12.47 -4.39
N ALA A 194 -0.77 -13.19 -3.39
CA ALA A 194 -2.14 -12.98 -2.91
C ALA A 194 -2.34 -11.57 -2.32
N ILE A 195 -1.34 -11.02 -1.61
CA ILE A 195 -1.35 -9.63 -1.12
C ILE A 195 -1.41 -8.65 -2.28
N MET A 196 -0.54 -8.81 -3.29
CA MET A 196 -0.55 -7.96 -4.49
C MET A 196 -1.85 -8.06 -5.27
N CYS A 197 -2.44 -9.26 -5.40
CA CYS A 197 -3.77 -9.45 -5.98
C CYS A 197 -4.86 -8.70 -5.20
N GLY A 198 -4.79 -8.72 -3.87
CA GLY A 198 -5.72 -7.99 -3.03
C GLY A 198 -5.58 -6.48 -3.20
N MET A 199 -4.34 -5.94 -3.20
CA MET A 199 -4.07 -4.52 -3.47
C MET A 199 -4.65 -4.10 -4.83
N SER A 200 -4.39 -4.90 -5.86
CA SER A 200 -4.85 -4.69 -7.22
C SER A 200 -6.39 -4.70 -7.33
N ALA A 201 -7.06 -5.66 -6.71
CA ALA A 201 -8.52 -5.79 -6.74
C ALA A 201 -9.22 -4.63 -6.02
N CYS A 202 -8.75 -4.25 -4.82
CA CYS A 202 -9.32 -3.16 -4.04
C CYS A 202 -9.13 -1.81 -4.74
N PHE A 203 -7.93 -1.55 -5.24
CA PHE A 203 -7.62 -0.32 -5.97
C PHE A 203 -8.46 -0.21 -7.24
N SER A 204 -8.58 -1.30 -7.99
CA SER A 204 -9.39 -1.36 -9.20
C SER A 204 -10.88 -1.16 -8.94
N ALA A 205 -11.40 -1.71 -7.83
CA ALA A 205 -12.79 -1.53 -7.44
C ALA A 205 -13.11 -0.07 -7.14
N LEU A 206 -12.18 0.68 -6.51
CA LEU A 206 -12.38 2.08 -6.13
C LEU A 206 -12.20 3.06 -7.29
N PHE A 207 -11.23 2.80 -8.16
CA PHE A 207 -10.83 3.76 -9.20
C PHE A 207 -11.27 3.37 -10.61
N GLY A 208 -11.84 2.19 -10.81
CA GLY A 208 -12.31 1.72 -12.11
C GLY A 208 -11.19 1.52 -13.16
N THR A 209 -9.94 1.36 -12.74
CA THR A 209 -8.76 1.30 -13.61
C THR A 209 -8.02 -0.04 -13.50
N PRO A 210 -8.59 -1.16 -14.01
CA PRO A 210 -8.06 -2.50 -13.74
C PRO A 210 -6.64 -2.74 -14.26
N LEU A 211 -6.28 -2.22 -15.44
CA LEU A 211 -4.93 -2.36 -15.97
C LEU A 211 -3.90 -1.60 -15.14
N ALA A 212 -4.22 -0.33 -14.83
CA ALA A 212 -3.35 0.50 -14.01
C ALA A 212 -3.20 -0.08 -12.59
N ALA A 213 -4.28 -0.54 -11.97
CA ALA A 213 -4.27 -1.17 -10.65
C ALA A 213 -3.41 -2.44 -10.62
N GLY A 214 -3.51 -3.28 -11.65
CA GLY A 214 -2.70 -4.49 -11.78
C GLY A 214 -1.21 -4.18 -11.85
N ILE A 215 -0.80 -3.24 -12.70
CA ILE A 215 0.60 -2.83 -12.85
C ILE A 215 1.09 -2.10 -11.60
N PHE A 216 0.30 -1.17 -11.07
CA PHE A 216 0.64 -0.38 -9.89
C PHE A 216 0.96 -1.26 -8.67
N SER A 217 0.16 -2.31 -8.42
CA SER A 217 0.39 -3.20 -7.29
C SER A 217 1.69 -4.02 -7.39
N LEU A 218 2.26 -4.15 -8.58
CA LEU A 218 3.56 -4.79 -8.80
C LEU A 218 4.73 -3.81 -8.59
N GLU A 219 4.55 -2.58 -9.07
CA GLU A 219 5.57 -1.53 -9.03
C GLU A 219 5.74 -0.93 -7.63
N VAL A 220 4.62 -0.74 -6.90
CA VAL A 220 4.63 -0.09 -5.58
C VAL A 220 5.38 -0.89 -4.53
N VAL A 221 5.48 -2.21 -4.71
CA VAL A 221 6.16 -3.11 -3.75
C VAL A 221 7.69 -3.00 -3.84
N SER A 222 8.23 -2.81 -5.04
CA SER A 222 9.67 -2.70 -5.25
C SER A 222 9.94 -1.85 -6.49
N ILE A 223 10.33 -0.62 -6.28
CA ILE A 223 10.58 0.35 -7.36
C ILE A 223 11.67 -0.18 -8.30
N GLY A 224 11.32 -0.28 -9.58
CA GLY A 224 12.24 -0.72 -10.64
C GLY A 224 12.46 -2.22 -10.76
N VAL A 225 11.79 -3.04 -9.93
CA VAL A 225 11.84 -4.51 -10.03
C VAL A 225 10.43 -5.09 -10.09
N MET A 226 9.98 -5.40 -11.28
CA MET A 226 8.63 -5.95 -11.49
C MET A 226 8.59 -7.45 -11.19
N TYR A 227 7.67 -7.87 -10.30
CA TYR A 227 7.47 -9.27 -9.96
C TYR A 227 6.54 -9.95 -10.99
N TYR A 228 7.09 -10.28 -12.17
CA TYR A 228 6.33 -10.79 -13.33
C TYR A 228 5.44 -12.00 -13.03
N ALA A 229 5.80 -12.84 -12.05
CA ALA A 229 4.99 -13.99 -11.66
C ALA A 229 3.59 -13.60 -11.13
N ALA A 230 3.46 -12.39 -10.59
CA ALA A 230 2.19 -11.87 -10.08
C ALA A 230 1.38 -11.08 -11.13
N LEU A 231 1.94 -10.77 -12.31
CA LEU A 231 1.29 -9.92 -13.30
C LEU A 231 -0.09 -10.47 -13.71
N VAL A 232 -0.13 -11.71 -14.15
CA VAL A 232 -1.39 -12.33 -14.60
C VAL A 232 -2.40 -12.46 -13.45
N PRO A 233 -2.02 -12.99 -12.25
CA PRO A 233 -2.90 -13.01 -11.10
C PRO A 233 -3.45 -11.63 -10.70
N CYS A 234 -2.62 -10.59 -10.66
CA CYS A 234 -3.04 -9.23 -10.31
C CYS A 234 -4.01 -8.65 -11.35
N LEU A 235 -3.77 -8.86 -12.63
CA LEU A 235 -4.70 -8.43 -13.68
C LEU A 235 -6.04 -9.13 -13.56
N PHE A 236 -6.07 -10.45 -13.37
CA PHE A 236 -7.34 -11.17 -13.17
C PHE A 236 -8.11 -10.64 -11.96
N SER A 237 -7.45 -10.48 -10.81
CA SER A 237 -8.11 -9.99 -9.60
C SER A 237 -8.59 -8.54 -9.76
N SER A 238 -7.84 -7.67 -10.45
CA SER A 238 -8.24 -6.29 -10.70
C SER A 238 -9.45 -6.17 -11.63
N PHE A 239 -9.50 -6.93 -12.72
CA PHE A 239 -10.66 -6.93 -13.61
C PHE A 239 -11.92 -7.43 -12.90
N ILE A 240 -11.79 -8.44 -12.04
CA ILE A 240 -12.92 -8.95 -11.26
C ILE A 240 -13.37 -7.91 -10.23
N GLY A 241 -12.42 -7.27 -9.52
CA GLY A 241 -12.72 -6.20 -8.58
C GLY A 241 -13.48 -5.03 -9.23
N ALA A 242 -13.02 -4.56 -10.40
CA ALA A 242 -13.71 -3.52 -11.16
C ALA A 242 -15.09 -3.96 -11.63
N ALA A 243 -15.22 -5.21 -12.13
CA ALA A 243 -16.51 -5.73 -12.59
C ALA A 243 -17.54 -5.79 -11.44
N ILE A 244 -17.12 -6.21 -10.25
CA ILE A 244 -17.99 -6.25 -9.07
C ILE A 244 -18.39 -4.84 -8.66
N ALA A 245 -17.46 -3.90 -8.60
CA ALA A 245 -17.75 -2.52 -8.27
C ALA A 245 -18.75 -1.89 -9.25
N GLY A 246 -18.55 -2.11 -10.56
CA GLY A 246 -19.46 -1.64 -11.60
C GLY A 246 -20.85 -2.27 -11.51
N THR A 247 -20.95 -3.59 -11.20
CA THR A 247 -22.25 -4.26 -11.04
C THR A 247 -23.00 -3.82 -9.79
N LEU A 248 -22.29 -3.39 -8.75
CA LEU A 248 -22.86 -2.89 -7.51
C LEU A 248 -23.08 -1.35 -7.52
N GLY A 249 -22.87 -0.72 -8.67
CA GLY A 249 -23.16 0.71 -8.85
C GLY A 249 -22.15 1.65 -8.18
N LEU A 250 -20.93 1.17 -7.88
CA LEU A 250 -19.86 2.06 -7.47
C LEU A 250 -19.29 2.72 -8.73
N GLU A 251 -19.62 3.97 -8.93
CA GLU A 251 -19.10 4.76 -10.04
C GLU A 251 -17.67 5.21 -9.74
N ALA A 252 -16.77 4.99 -10.70
CA ALA A 252 -15.45 5.60 -10.67
C ALA A 252 -15.59 7.13 -10.75
N GLU A 253 -14.75 7.87 -10.04
CA GLU A 253 -14.79 9.32 -10.13
C GLU A 253 -14.46 9.78 -11.56
N HIS A 254 -15.45 10.39 -12.19
CA HIS A 254 -15.30 11.06 -13.48
C HIS A 254 -15.21 12.56 -13.26
N TYR A 255 -14.09 13.13 -13.63
CA TYR A 255 -13.95 14.59 -13.67
C TYR A 255 -14.33 15.07 -15.08
N GLU A 256 -15.42 15.83 -15.17
CA GLU A 256 -15.73 16.56 -16.39
C GLU A 256 -14.71 17.68 -16.56
N ILE A 257 -13.74 17.46 -17.44
CA ILE A 257 -12.81 18.50 -17.83
C ILE A 257 -13.55 19.38 -18.82
N GLY A 258 -13.93 20.58 -18.36
CA GLY A 258 -14.53 21.61 -19.21
C GLY A 258 -13.63 21.99 -20.40
N LEU A 259 -13.72 23.19 -20.90
CA LEU A 259 -12.90 23.67 -22.02
C LEU A 259 -11.40 23.48 -21.74
N VAL A 260 -10.77 22.53 -22.44
CA VAL A 260 -9.31 22.46 -22.51
C VAL A 260 -8.85 23.57 -23.45
N PRO A 261 -8.10 24.58 -22.98
CA PRO A 261 -7.53 25.60 -23.87
C PRO A 261 -6.65 24.91 -24.91
N GLY A 262 -6.90 25.19 -26.20
CA GLY A 262 -6.00 24.74 -27.26
C GLY A 262 -4.59 25.26 -27.03
N PHE A 263 -3.58 24.46 -27.36
CA PHE A 263 -2.21 24.96 -27.42
C PHE A 263 -2.12 25.90 -28.64
N ASP A 264 -2.09 27.21 -28.43
CA ASP A 264 -1.65 28.17 -29.44
C ASP A 264 -0.12 28.22 -29.40
N PHE A 265 0.50 27.76 -30.47
CA PHE A 265 1.94 27.86 -30.69
C PHE A 265 2.29 29.19 -31.36
#